data_a987cf573c3513e972a631ee6a188a65
#
_entry.id   a987cf573c3513e972a631ee6a188a65
#
_cell.length_a   1.000
_cell.length_b   1.000
_cell.length_c   1.000
_cell.angle_alpha   90.00
_cell.angle_beta   90.00
_cell.angle_gamma   90.00
#
_symmetry.space_group_name_H-M   'P 1'
#
loop_
_entity.id
_entity.type
_entity.pdbx_description
1 polymer ?
#
loop_
_entity_poly.entity_id
_entity_poly.type
_entity_poly.pdbx_seq_one_letter_code
_entity_poly.pdbx_strand_id
1 'polypeptide(L)'
;MGHFIRFECAVAAAEKAAAMDSCNREVSSLLRRARAVANARSVGNELFKVEKYLEACAAYGEGLEHDPTNAVLLCNRAACRSKLDQWDKSVEDCNLALSIQSIYTMGLLRQATLNVKLHDHSKRFTFVSCLMYTT
;
A
#
# COMPACT_ATOMS: atom_id res chain seq x y z
N MET A 1 -29.07 40.46 27.17
CA MET A 1 -27.87 39.61 27.37
C MET A 1 -28.11 38.12 27.15
N GLY A 2 -29.22 37.52 27.59
CA GLY A 2 -29.47 36.10 27.39
C GLY A 2 -29.60 35.62 25.94
N HIS A 3 -30.11 36.45 25.04
CA HIS A 3 -30.25 36.10 23.62
C HIS A 3 -28.92 36.07 22.88
N PHE A 4 -27.97 36.92 23.24
CA PHE A 4 -26.65 36.98 22.62
C PHE A 4 -25.84 35.71 22.97
N ILE A 5 -25.84 35.33 24.22
CA ILE A 5 -25.14 34.09 24.70
C ILE A 5 -25.72 32.84 24.05
N ARG A 6 -27.06 32.75 23.92
CA ARG A 6 -27.72 31.62 23.25
C ARG A 6 -27.38 31.52 21.76
N PHE A 7 -27.27 32.66 21.09
CA PHE A 7 -26.89 32.71 19.68
C PHE A 7 -25.46 32.23 19.47
N GLU A 8 -24.53 32.67 20.30
CA GLU A 8 -23.14 32.23 20.26
C GLU A 8 -23.00 30.72 20.52
N CYS A 9 -23.73 30.19 21.50
CA CYS A 9 -23.76 28.79 21.78
C CYS A 9 -24.33 27.95 20.61
N ALA A 10 -25.34 28.46 19.93
CA ALA A 10 -25.95 27.82 18.76
C ALA A 10 -24.97 27.81 17.58
N VAL A 11 -24.25 28.88 17.34
CA VAL A 11 -23.23 28.99 16.29
C VAL A 11 -22.09 28.02 16.59
N ALA A 12 -21.58 28.02 17.82
CA ALA A 12 -20.50 27.11 18.23
C ALA A 12 -20.90 25.63 18.09
N ALA A 13 -22.15 25.30 18.46
CA ALA A 13 -22.68 23.95 18.29
C ALA A 13 -22.80 23.53 16.82
N ALA A 14 -23.24 24.46 15.96
CA ALA A 14 -23.33 24.23 14.51
C ALA A 14 -21.94 24.04 13.89
N GLU A 15 -20.97 24.84 14.26
CA GLU A 15 -19.59 24.70 13.80
C GLU A 15 -18.98 23.37 14.24
N LYS A 16 -19.22 22.94 15.47
CA LYS A 16 -18.77 21.68 16.00
C LYS A 16 -19.43 20.50 15.27
N ALA A 17 -20.72 20.57 15.00
CA ALA A 17 -21.44 19.55 14.24
C ALA A 17 -20.90 19.45 12.80
N ALA A 18 -20.65 20.58 12.14
CA ALA A 18 -20.05 20.63 10.80
C ALA A 18 -18.65 20.02 10.77
N ALA A 19 -17.83 20.29 11.78
CA ALA A 19 -16.49 19.70 11.93
C ALA A 19 -16.57 18.18 12.15
N MET A 20 -17.51 17.70 12.94
CA MET A 20 -17.75 16.27 13.15
C MET A 20 -18.22 15.56 11.88
N ASP A 21 -19.10 16.16 11.10
CA ASP A 21 -19.55 15.62 9.82
C ASP A 21 -18.41 15.52 8.81
N SER A 22 -17.56 16.53 8.75
CA SER A 22 -16.37 16.54 7.92
C SER A 22 -15.42 15.39 8.32
N CYS A 23 -15.16 15.24 9.62
CA CYS A 23 -14.35 14.14 10.16
C CYS A 23 -14.95 12.78 9.81
N ASN A 24 -16.26 12.60 9.95
CA ASN A 24 -16.96 11.37 9.60
C ASN A 24 -16.82 11.04 8.11
N ARG A 25 -16.87 12.02 7.23
CA ARG A 25 -16.66 11.83 5.78
C ARG A 25 -15.24 11.40 5.47
N GLU A 26 -14.25 11.99 6.13
CA GLU A 26 -12.84 11.58 5.98
C GLU A 26 -12.61 10.15 6.44
N VAL A 27 -13.15 9.77 7.60
CA VAL A 27 -13.07 8.41 8.13
C VAL A 27 -13.73 7.42 7.17
N SER A 28 -14.92 7.76 6.65
CA SER A 28 -15.62 6.90 5.68
C SER A 28 -14.84 6.73 4.39
N SER A 29 -14.18 7.78 3.92
CA SER A 29 -13.31 7.74 2.73
C SER A 29 -12.10 6.84 2.96
N LEU A 30 -11.45 6.97 4.12
CA LEU A 30 -10.30 6.13 4.50
C LEU A 30 -10.71 4.66 4.60
N LEU A 31 -11.85 4.37 5.20
CA LEU A 31 -12.37 3.00 5.30
C LEU A 31 -12.66 2.39 3.93
N ARG A 32 -13.24 3.16 3.01
CA ARG A 32 -13.47 2.70 1.63
C ARG A 32 -12.16 2.37 0.92
N ARG A 33 -11.17 3.23 1.05
CA ARG A 33 -9.84 3.01 0.47
C ARG A 33 -9.19 1.77 1.07
N ALA A 34 -9.22 1.63 2.39
CA ALA A 34 -8.68 0.46 3.08
C ALA A 34 -9.35 -0.83 2.62
N ARG A 35 -10.67 -0.84 2.47
CA ARG A 35 -11.41 -1.99 1.95
C ARG A 35 -11.05 -2.31 0.51
N ALA A 36 -10.91 -1.28 -0.33
CA ALA A 36 -10.50 -1.46 -1.72
C ALA A 36 -9.10 -2.09 -1.81
N VAL A 37 -8.16 -1.63 -1.00
CA VAL A 37 -6.80 -2.19 -0.91
C VAL A 37 -6.84 -3.65 -0.43
N ALA A 38 -7.58 -3.93 0.62
CA ALA A 38 -7.72 -5.29 1.16
C ALA A 38 -8.35 -6.23 0.14
N ASN A 39 -9.38 -5.78 -0.58
CA ASN A 39 -10.03 -6.56 -1.64
C ASN A 39 -9.07 -6.83 -2.80
N ALA A 40 -8.36 -5.81 -3.26
CA ALA A 40 -7.38 -5.94 -4.33
C ALA A 40 -6.28 -6.95 -3.97
N ARG A 41 -5.80 -6.91 -2.73
CA ARG A 41 -4.83 -7.87 -2.22
C ARG A 41 -5.39 -9.29 -2.23
N SER A 42 -6.60 -9.47 -1.72
CA SER A 42 -7.26 -10.78 -1.65
C SER A 42 -7.48 -11.37 -3.04
N VAL A 43 -8.04 -10.59 -3.97
CA VAL A 43 -8.26 -11.00 -5.36
C VAL A 43 -6.94 -11.34 -6.04
N GLY A 44 -5.94 -10.49 -5.89
CA GLY A 44 -4.60 -10.73 -6.45
C GLY A 44 -3.98 -12.00 -5.92
N ASN A 45 -4.09 -12.26 -4.61
CA ASN A 45 -3.57 -13.48 -3.99
C ASN A 45 -4.24 -14.75 -4.54
N GLU A 46 -5.56 -14.72 -4.71
CA GLU A 46 -6.27 -15.87 -5.28
C GLU A 46 -5.90 -16.10 -6.74
N LEU A 47 -5.79 -15.04 -7.54
CA LEU A 47 -5.33 -15.14 -8.93
C LEU A 47 -3.90 -15.65 -9.03
N PHE A 48 -3.03 -15.24 -8.12
CA PHE A 48 -1.65 -15.72 -8.05
C PHE A 48 -1.60 -17.23 -7.77
N LYS A 49 -2.43 -17.71 -6.84
CA LYS A 49 -2.51 -19.14 -6.51
C LYS A 49 -2.90 -20.02 -7.68
N VAL A 50 -3.77 -19.51 -8.55
CA VAL A 50 -4.20 -20.23 -9.76
C VAL A 50 -3.34 -19.90 -10.99
N GLU A 51 -2.19 -19.28 -10.76
CA GLU A 51 -1.18 -18.95 -11.78
C GLU A 51 -1.65 -17.98 -12.86
N LYS A 52 -2.69 -17.21 -12.58
CA LYS A 52 -3.16 -16.11 -13.44
C LYS A 52 -2.38 -14.83 -13.14
N TYR A 53 -1.10 -14.83 -13.47
CA TYR A 53 -0.17 -13.78 -13.05
C TYR A 53 -0.46 -12.41 -13.64
N LEU A 54 -0.90 -12.36 -14.90
CA LEU A 54 -1.24 -11.08 -15.54
C LEU A 54 -2.42 -10.42 -14.86
N GLU A 55 -3.46 -11.20 -14.58
CA GLU A 55 -4.66 -10.72 -13.88
C GLU A 55 -4.36 -10.36 -12.43
N ALA A 56 -3.52 -11.16 -11.75
CA ALA A 56 -3.07 -10.86 -10.40
C ALA A 56 -2.29 -9.53 -10.35
N CYS A 57 -1.42 -9.31 -11.31
CA CYS A 57 -0.66 -8.06 -11.45
C CYS A 57 -1.61 -6.85 -11.58
N ALA A 58 -2.65 -6.99 -12.40
CA ALA A 58 -3.67 -5.94 -12.57
C ALA A 58 -4.44 -5.69 -11.27
N ALA A 59 -4.83 -6.75 -10.55
CA ALA A 59 -5.54 -6.62 -9.28
C ALA A 59 -4.69 -5.89 -8.22
N TYR A 60 -3.42 -6.23 -8.08
CA TYR A 60 -2.52 -5.51 -7.19
C TYR A 60 -2.32 -4.05 -7.63
N GLY A 61 -2.28 -3.80 -8.93
CA GLY A 61 -2.20 -2.46 -9.49
C GLY A 61 -3.39 -1.59 -9.11
N GLU A 62 -4.60 -2.14 -9.14
CA GLU A 62 -5.80 -1.44 -8.67
C GLU A 62 -5.69 -1.04 -7.20
N GLY A 63 -5.20 -1.93 -6.36
CA GLY A 63 -4.96 -1.62 -4.95
C GLY A 63 -3.93 -0.50 -4.77
N LEU A 64 -2.91 -0.47 -5.60
CA LEU A 64 -1.88 0.58 -5.59
C LEU A 64 -2.39 1.94 -6.06
N GLU A 65 -3.46 2.00 -6.84
CA GLU A 65 -4.14 3.26 -7.17
C GLU A 65 -4.73 3.92 -5.92
N HIS A 66 -5.23 3.10 -5.00
CA HIS A 66 -5.78 3.58 -3.71
C HIS A 66 -4.70 3.85 -2.67
N ASP A 67 -3.61 3.10 -2.69
CA ASP A 67 -2.50 3.23 -1.74
C ASP A 67 -1.16 3.00 -2.45
N PRO A 68 -0.61 4.02 -3.15
CA PRO A 68 0.62 3.88 -3.94
C PRO A 68 1.85 3.48 -3.16
N THR A 69 1.85 3.68 -1.85
CA THR A 69 2.98 3.38 -0.96
C THR A 69 2.78 2.07 -0.18
N ASN A 70 1.88 1.23 -0.62
CA ASN A 70 1.66 -0.07 0.01
C ASN A 70 2.75 -1.05 -0.40
N ALA A 71 3.72 -1.25 0.49
CA ALA A 71 4.87 -2.11 0.23
C ALA A 71 4.47 -3.56 -0.04
N VAL A 72 3.43 -4.06 0.63
CA VAL A 72 2.93 -5.43 0.43
C VAL A 72 2.41 -5.62 -0.98
N LEU A 73 1.59 -4.70 -1.48
CA LEU A 73 1.06 -4.76 -2.84
C LEU A 73 2.18 -4.62 -3.90
N LEU A 74 3.16 -3.77 -3.64
CA LEU A 74 4.33 -3.64 -4.51
C LEU A 74 5.11 -4.96 -4.60
N CYS A 75 5.35 -5.60 -3.46
CA CYS A 75 6.03 -6.88 -3.41
C CYS A 75 5.23 -7.98 -4.13
N ASN A 76 3.93 -8.01 -3.93
CA ASN A 76 3.06 -8.99 -4.59
C ASN A 76 3.02 -8.77 -6.10
N ARG A 77 2.95 -7.51 -6.54
CA ARG A 77 3.01 -7.19 -7.98
C ARG A 77 4.36 -7.54 -8.58
N ALA A 78 5.44 -7.30 -7.84
CA ALA A 78 6.78 -7.72 -8.26
C ALA A 78 6.85 -9.24 -8.47
N ALA A 79 6.21 -10.00 -7.58
CA ALA A 79 6.10 -11.45 -7.72
C ALA A 79 5.44 -11.86 -9.04
N CYS A 80 4.31 -11.24 -9.36
CA CYS A 80 3.62 -11.48 -10.62
C CYS A 80 4.49 -11.12 -11.83
N ARG A 81 5.13 -9.95 -11.78
CA ARG A 81 6.00 -9.47 -12.86
C ARG A 81 7.18 -10.39 -13.11
N SER A 82 7.75 -10.95 -12.05
CA SER A 82 8.84 -11.91 -12.21
C SER A 82 8.37 -13.23 -12.85
N LYS A 83 7.16 -13.68 -12.53
CA LYS A 83 6.55 -14.86 -13.18
C LYS A 83 6.24 -14.62 -14.66
N LEU A 84 6.06 -13.35 -15.05
CA LEU A 84 5.82 -12.91 -16.42
C LEU A 84 7.12 -12.54 -17.16
N ASP A 85 8.27 -12.82 -16.56
CA ASP A 85 9.61 -12.46 -17.08
C ASP A 85 9.80 -10.95 -17.26
N GLN A 86 9.01 -10.14 -16.56
CA GLN A 86 9.14 -8.68 -16.54
C GLN A 86 10.10 -8.25 -15.41
N TRP A 87 11.35 -8.69 -15.50
CA TRP A 87 12.34 -8.54 -14.43
C TRP A 87 12.64 -7.09 -14.07
N ASP A 88 12.75 -6.20 -15.05
CA ASP A 88 13.03 -4.79 -14.79
C ASP A 88 11.91 -4.12 -13.98
N LYS A 89 10.67 -4.37 -14.35
CA LYS A 89 9.50 -3.87 -13.63
C LYS A 89 9.37 -4.48 -12.25
N SER A 90 9.72 -5.76 -12.12
CA SER A 90 9.74 -6.46 -10.83
C SER A 90 10.75 -5.80 -9.88
N VAL A 91 11.96 -5.53 -10.36
CA VAL A 91 13.02 -4.86 -9.59
C VAL A 91 12.60 -3.44 -9.19
N GLU A 92 11.97 -2.70 -10.07
CA GLU A 92 11.44 -1.36 -9.76
C GLU A 92 10.45 -1.40 -8.60
N ASP A 93 9.50 -2.33 -8.63
CA ASP A 93 8.52 -2.50 -7.54
C ASP A 93 9.20 -2.91 -6.23
N CYS A 94 10.17 -3.82 -6.28
CA CYS A 94 10.94 -4.22 -5.11
C CYS A 94 11.74 -3.07 -4.52
N ASN A 95 12.41 -2.29 -5.35
CA ASN A 95 13.19 -1.14 -4.92
C ASN A 95 12.30 -0.07 -4.28
N LEU A 96 11.14 0.17 -4.86
CA LEU A 96 10.16 1.10 -4.29
C LEU A 96 9.65 0.60 -2.94
N ALA A 97 9.30 -0.69 -2.84
CA ALA A 97 8.87 -1.29 -1.58
C ALA A 97 9.94 -1.17 -0.49
N LEU A 98 11.20 -1.44 -0.83
CA LEU A 98 12.32 -1.33 0.09
C LEU A 98 12.58 0.12 0.51
N SER A 99 12.44 1.07 -0.39
CA SER A 99 12.60 2.50 -0.06
C SER A 99 11.53 2.97 0.91
N ILE A 100 10.30 2.51 0.76
CA ILE A 100 9.18 2.80 1.68
C ILE A 100 9.49 2.20 3.06
N GLN A 101 10.00 0.97 3.12
CA GLN A 101 10.34 0.28 4.35
C GLN A 101 11.69 0.71 4.95
N SER A 102 12.46 1.51 4.23
CA SER A 102 13.81 1.95 4.66
C SER A 102 13.82 2.79 5.94
N ILE A 103 12.67 3.35 6.31
CA ILE A 103 12.49 4.09 7.57
C ILE A 103 12.65 3.16 8.77
N TYR A 104 12.38 1.87 8.62
CA TYR A 104 12.47 0.88 9.69
C TYR A 104 13.78 0.13 9.64
N THR A 105 14.34 -0.17 10.81
CA THR A 105 15.61 -0.91 10.96
C THR A 105 15.64 -2.20 10.14
N MET A 106 14.52 -2.93 10.12
CA MET A 106 14.40 -4.17 9.36
C MET A 106 14.50 -3.95 7.85
N GLY A 107 13.92 -2.86 7.36
CA GLY A 107 14.01 -2.47 5.95
C GLY A 107 15.44 -2.12 5.55
N LEU A 108 16.13 -1.37 6.38
CA LEU A 108 17.54 -0.99 6.17
C LEU A 108 18.45 -2.21 6.13
N LEU A 109 18.29 -3.15 7.07
CA LEU A 109 19.07 -4.38 7.10
C LEU A 109 18.84 -5.24 5.87
N ARG A 110 17.59 -5.37 5.41
CA ARG A 110 17.27 -6.13 4.19
C ARG A 110 17.82 -5.47 2.95
N GLN A 111 17.74 -4.14 2.85
CA GLN A 111 18.31 -3.39 1.73
C GLN A 111 19.82 -3.57 1.65
N ALA A 112 20.52 -3.52 2.76
CA ALA A 112 21.96 -3.78 2.81
C ALA A 112 22.29 -5.21 2.33
N THR A 113 21.53 -6.19 2.78
CA THR A 113 21.67 -7.58 2.35
C THR A 113 21.40 -7.74 0.85
N LEU A 114 20.37 -7.07 0.33
CA LEU A 114 20.04 -7.06 -1.09
C LEU A 114 21.13 -6.42 -1.94
N ASN A 115 21.65 -5.26 -1.52
CA ASN A 115 22.70 -4.57 -2.24
C ASN A 115 23.96 -5.43 -2.39
N VAL A 116 24.34 -6.13 -1.33
CA VAL A 116 25.47 -7.08 -1.37
C VAL A 116 25.21 -8.21 -2.36
N LYS A 117 24.00 -8.77 -2.35
CA LYS A 117 23.67 -9.93 -3.19
C LYS A 117 23.29 -9.58 -4.62
N LEU A 118 22.76 -8.40 -4.89
CA LEU A 118 22.55 -7.91 -6.25
C LEU A 118 23.88 -7.69 -6.99
N HIS A 119 24.96 -7.44 -6.25
CA HIS A 119 26.28 -7.34 -6.84
C HIS A 119 26.77 -8.70 -7.35
N ASP A 120 26.40 -9.79 -6.69
CA ASP A 120 26.84 -11.16 -7.02
C ASP A 120 25.81 -11.98 -7.80
N HIS A 121 24.52 -11.77 -7.55
CA HIS A 121 23.45 -12.59 -8.09
C HIS A 121 22.25 -11.76 -8.51
N SER A 122 21.99 -11.76 -9.74
CA SER A 122 20.88 -11.21 -10.48
C SER A 122 19.59 -10.88 -9.68
N LYS A 123 18.74 -10.18 -10.36
CA LYS A 123 17.38 -9.73 -10.06
C LYS A 123 16.49 -10.74 -9.29
N ARG A 124 16.74 -12.05 -9.39
CA ARG A 124 16.01 -13.11 -8.65
C ARG A 124 16.09 -12.95 -7.15
N PHE A 125 17.21 -12.47 -6.64
CA PHE A 125 17.42 -12.34 -5.20
C PHE A 125 16.61 -11.19 -4.61
N THR A 126 16.51 -10.07 -5.33
CA THR A 126 15.67 -8.94 -4.96
C THR A 126 14.21 -9.38 -4.82
N PHE A 127 13.74 -10.22 -5.74
CA PHE A 127 12.40 -10.77 -5.74
C PHE A 127 12.12 -11.61 -4.48
N VAL A 128 13.01 -12.54 -4.15
CA VAL A 128 12.86 -13.42 -2.97
C VAL A 128 12.79 -12.60 -1.68
N SER A 129 13.65 -11.58 -1.54
CA SER A 129 13.63 -10.70 -0.37
C SER A 129 12.37 -9.85 -0.29
N CYS A 130 11.83 -9.42 -1.42
CA CYS A 130 10.57 -8.70 -1.47
C CYS A 130 9.41 -9.58 -0.99
N LEU A 131 9.37 -10.86 -1.37
CA LEU A 131 8.40 -11.83 -0.89
C LEU A 131 8.44 -12.03 0.63
N MET A 132 9.59 -11.90 1.26
CA MET A 132 9.72 -12.03 2.72
C MET A 132 8.93 -10.97 3.48
N TYR A 133 8.57 -9.85 2.85
CA TYR A 133 7.71 -8.84 3.46
C TYR A 133 6.22 -9.20 3.37
N THR A 134 5.82 -10.12 2.51
CA THR A 134 4.43 -10.48 2.30
C THR A 134 3.94 -11.61 3.20
N THR A 135 4.86 -12.29 3.82
CA THR A 135 4.61 -13.32 4.83
C THR A 135 4.75 -12.73 6.22
#